data_7bb4dd9aa8fb045741083409c4378223
#
_entry.id   7bb4dd9aa8fb045741083409c4378223
#
_cell.length_a   1.000
_cell.length_b   1.000
_cell.length_c   1.000
_cell.angle_alpha   90.00
_cell.angle_beta   90.00
_cell.angle_gamma   90.00
#
_symmetry.space_group_name_H-M   'P 1'
#
loop_
_entity.id
_entity.type
_entity.pdbx_description
1 polymer ?
#
loop_
_entity_poly.entity_id
_entity_poly.type
_entity_poly.pdbx_seq_one_letter_code
_entity_poly.pdbx_strand_id
1 'polypeptide(L)'
;MAAKAEAETVTAIAQTIASSKICRAKFGTYTGTGLSGQNHPNSVEYGFCPAVLVLFRADGGQKTTVIRGVTACSSGIGSMNNYYTWGDSGVNWVSQTLDSDSGGYMASSQFNSSGKEYCYLVLGYDADWIKQKTAPSLSARG
;
A
#
# COMPACT_ATOMS: atom_id res chain seq x y z
N MET A 1 31.60 30.76 -17.73
CA MET A 1 32.31 29.59 -17.18
C MET A 1 31.61 29.03 -15.96
N ALA A 2 31.36 29.82 -14.90
CA ALA A 2 30.67 29.36 -13.69
C ALA A 2 29.25 28.85 -13.95
N ALA A 3 28.44 29.55 -14.75
CA ALA A 3 27.08 29.14 -15.09
C ALA A 3 26.99 27.80 -15.83
N LYS A 4 27.96 27.50 -16.70
CA LYS A 4 28.03 26.21 -17.39
C LYS A 4 28.36 25.07 -16.44
N ALA A 5 29.29 25.26 -15.50
CA ALA A 5 29.66 24.27 -14.51
C ALA A 5 28.49 23.96 -13.54
N GLU A 6 27.74 24.98 -13.14
CA GLU A 6 26.55 24.81 -12.32
C GLU A 6 25.46 24.03 -13.06
N ALA A 7 25.22 24.32 -14.33
CA ALA A 7 24.22 23.60 -15.13
C ALA A 7 24.60 22.11 -15.31
N GLU A 8 25.87 21.81 -15.54
CA GLU A 8 26.36 20.42 -15.63
C GLU A 8 26.18 19.68 -14.29
N THR A 9 26.47 20.34 -13.18
CA THR A 9 26.28 19.77 -11.84
C THR A 9 24.80 19.49 -11.56
N VAL A 10 23.88 20.40 -11.87
CA VAL A 10 22.44 20.21 -11.72
C VAL A 10 21.96 19.05 -12.59
N THR A 11 22.43 18.95 -13.83
CA THR A 11 22.08 17.84 -14.72
C THR A 11 22.56 16.50 -14.15
N ALA A 12 23.77 16.43 -13.63
CA ALA A 12 24.31 15.22 -13.00
C ALA A 12 23.50 14.80 -11.76
N ILE A 13 23.11 15.75 -10.92
CA ILE A 13 22.25 15.51 -9.76
C ILE A 13 20.89 15.00 -10.21
N ALA A 14 20.26 15.62 -11.19
CA ALA A 14 18.96 15.19 -11.71
C ALA A 14 19.02 13.76 -12.29
N GLN A 15 20.08 13.41 -13.01
CA GLN A 15 20.29 12.06 -13.52
C GLN A 15 20.49 11.05 -12.38
N THR A 16 21.23 11.41 -11.35
CA THR A 16 21.43 10.57 -10.17
C THR A 16 20.09 10.30 -9.46
N ILE A 17 19.27 11.32 -9.26
CA ILE A 17 17.93 11.17 -8.67
C ILE A 17 17.06 10.27 -9.54
N ALA A 18 17.03 10.50 -10.85
CA ALA A 18 16.21 9.72 -11.78
C ALA A 18 16.61 8.25 -11.84
N SER A 19 17.90 7.94 -11.71
CA SER A 19 18.40 6.57 -11.74
C SER A 19 18.40 5.87 -10.37
N SER A 20 18.25 6.61 -9.28
CA SER A 20 18.28 6.03 -7.94
C SER A 20 17.01 5.21 -7.62
N LYS A 21 17.20 4.19 -6.79
CA LYS A 21 16.14 3.31 -6.34
C LYS A 21 15.55 3.83 -5.02
N ILE A 22 14.94 5.01 -5.10
CA ILE A 22 14.42 5.71 -3.92
C ILE A 22 13.12 5.06 -3.45
N CYS A 23 13.04 4.78 -2.16
CA CYS A 23 11.79 4.36 -1.54
C CYS A 23 10.79 5.51 -1.55
N ARG A 24 9.59 5.21 -2.02
CA ARG A 24 8.45 6.12 -1.96
C ARG A 24 7.70 5.92 -0.65
N ALA A 25 7.15 6.98 -0.12
CA ALA A 25 6.33 6.93 1.09
C ALA A 25 5.12 7.83 0.94
N LYS A 26 3.98 7.38 1.46
CA LYS A 26 2.76 8.18 1.54
C LYS A 26 2.06 7.91 2.86
N PHE A 27 1.70 8.96 3.55
CA PHE A 27 0.82 8.92 4.72
C PHE A 27 -0.53 9.54 4.36
N GLY A 28 -1.60 8.93 4.83
CA GLY A 28 -2.94 9.47 4.61
C GLY A 28 -3.95 8.95 5.64
N THR A 29 -5.15 9.48 5.54
CA THR A 29 -6.26 9.10 6.42
C THR A 29 -7.51 8.86 5.60
N TYR A 30 -8.46 8.11 6.17
CA TYR A 30 -9.81 7.97 5.65
C TYR A 30 -10.78 7.70 6.80
N THR A 31 -12.05 8.00 6.56
CA THR A 31 -13.13 7.70 7.49
C THR A 31 -13.84 6.42 7.06
N GLY A 32 -14.04 5.51 7.98
CA GLY A 32 -14.74 4.26 7.71
C GLY A 32 -16.20 4.49 7.33
N THR A 33 -16.66 3.70 6.36
CA THR A 33 -18.01 3.79 5.81
C THR A 33 -19.03 2.85 6.48
N GLY A 34 -18.55 1.86 7.21
CA GLY A 34 -19.38 0.81 7.79
C GLY A 34 -19.68 -0.34 6.81
N LEU A 35 -19.14 -0.27 5.60
CA LEU A 35 -19.33 -1.30 4.57
C LEU A 35 -18.15 -2.28 4.56
N SER A 36 -18.39 -3.50 4.11
CA SER A 36 -17.35 -4.54 4.06
C SER A 36 -17.68 -5.63 3.04
N GLY A 37 -16.74 -6.52 2.84
CA GLY A 37 -16.88 -7.67 1.94
C GLY A 37 -16.52 -7.35 0.48
N GLN A 38 -16.71 -8.32 -0.39
CA GLN A 38 -16.26 -8.28 -1.78
C GLN A 38 -16.88 -7.16 -2.61
N ASN A 39 -18.12 -6.78 -2.28
CA ASN A 39 -18.81 -5.70 -2.97
C ASN A 39 -18.39 -4.30 -2.48
N HIS A 40 -17.65 -4.25 -1.38
CA HIS A 40 -17.22 -3.00 -0.75
C HIS A 40 -15.76 -3.10 -0.29
N PRO A 41 -14.81 -3.35 -1.20
CA PRO A 41 -13.40 -3.42 -0.84
C PRO A 41 -12.90 -2.05 -0.40
N ASN A 42 -12.00 -2.04 0.55
CA ASN A 42 -11.17 -0.85 0.77
C ASN A 42 -10.13 -0.77 -0.35
N SER A 43 -9.95 0.40 -0.89
CA SER A 43 -9.02 0.63 -1.99
C SER A 43 -8.26 1.93 -1.77
N VAL A 44 -6.95 1.88 -1.88
CA VAL A 44 -6.11 3.08 -1.80
C VAL A 44 -5.11 3.07 -2.95
N GLU A 45 -5.11 4.18 -3.69
CA GLU A 45 -4.17 4.43 -4.78
C GLU A 45 -3.06 5.36 -4.30
N TYR A 46 -1.82 5.03 -4.64
CA TYR A 46 -0.65 5.76 -4.15
C TYR A 46 0.16 6.44 -5.24
N GLY A 47 0.00 6.04 -6.50
CA GLY A 47 0.80 6.52 -7.61
C GLY A 47 2.19 5.88 -7.71
N PHE A 48 2.47 4.88 -6.88
CA PHE A 48 3.68 4.07 -6.93
C PHE A 48 3.36 2.63 -6.50
N CYS A 49 4.26 1.72 -6.75
CA CYS A 49 4.07 0.31 -6.42
C CYS A 49 4.25 0.09 -4.90
N PRO A 50 3.19 -0.23 -4.17
CA PRO A 50 3.30 -0.42 -2.73
C PRO A 50 4.02 -1.73 -2.39
N ALA A 51 4.90 -1.67 -1.41
CA ALA A 51 5.62 -2.82 -0.88
C ALA A 51 5.25 -3.12 0.57
N VAL A 52 4.93 -2.10 1.35
CA VAL A 52 4.52 -2.24 2.74
C VAL A 52 3.33 -1.34 3.00
N LEU A 53 2.28 -1.87 3.60
CA LEU A 53 1.13 -1.13 4.09
C LEU A 53 1.09 -1.24 5.61
N VAL A 54 1.15 -0.10 6.30
CA VAL A 54 0.82 0.02 7.72
C VAL A 54 -0.54 0.67 7.81
N LEU A 55 -1.46 0.06 8.52
CA LEU A 55 -2.83 0.51 8.64
C LEU A 55 -3.23 0.50 10.11
N PHE A 56 -3.78 1.59 10.61
CA PHE A 56 -4.18 1.68 12.02
C PHE A 56 -5.36 2.62 12.20
N ARG A 57 -6.16 2.33 13.23
CA ARG A 57 -7.24 3.22 13.64
C ARG A 57 -6.65 4.38 14.48
N ALA A 58 -7.09 5.60 14.22
CA ALA A 58 -6.52 6.80 14.82
C ALA A 58 -6.55 6.81 16.36
N ASP A 59 -7.51 6.11 16.96
CA ASP A 59 -7.61 5.97 18.42
C ASP A 59 -6.70 4.86 19.01
N GLY A 60 -5.88 4.22 18.17
CA GLY A 60 -4.98 3.14 18.58
C GLY A 60 -5.62 1.78 18.78
N GLY A 61 -6.92 1.65 18.52
CA GLY A 61 -7.67 0.42 18.81
C GLY A 61 -7.39 -0.75 17.87
N GLN A 62 -6.81 -0.51 16.71
CA GLN A 62 -6.55 -1.55 15.73
C GLN A 62 -5.38 -1.15 14.83
N LYS A 63 -4.50 -2.10 14.54
CA LYS A 63 -3.37 -1.86 13.63
C LYS A 63 -2.94 -3.15 12.94
N THR A 64 -2.39 -3.03 11.75
CA THR A 64 -1.77 -4.13 11.01
C THR A 64 -0.62 -3.61 10.15
N THR A 65 0.32 -4.48 9.85
CA THR A 65 1.39 -4.23 8.88
C THR A 65 1.41 -5.39 7.90
N VAL A 66 1.34 -5.09 6.62
CA VAL A 66 1.28 -6.09 5.57
C VAL A 66 2.36 -5.80 4.53
N ILE A 67 3.08 -6.83 4.14
CA ILE A 67 4.15 -6.75 3.14
C ILE A 67 3.64 -7.32 1.83
N ARG A 68 4.04 -6.71 0.71
CA ARG A 68 3.69 -7.17 -0.63
C ARG A 68 4.02 -8.66 -0.80
N GLY A 69 3.07 -9.38 -1.36
CA GLY A 69 3.13 -10.84 -1.49
C GLY A 69 2.33 -11.58 -0.42
N VAL A 70 2.02 -10.93 0.69
CA VAL A 70 1.06 -11.47 1.65
C VAL A 70 -0.34 -11.22 1.11
N THR A 71 -1.10 -12.30 0.90
CA THR A 71 -2.46 -12.24 0.36
C THR A 71 -3.53 -12.29 1.45
N ALA A 72 -3.19 -12.75 2.64
CA ALA A 72 -4.11 -12.79 3.77
C ALA A 72 -3.37 -12.51 5.08
N CYS A 73 -3.99 -11.71 5.93
CA CYS A 73 -3.43 -11.35 7.23
C CYS A 73 -4.54 -11.16 8.25
N SER A 74 -4.27 -11.51 9.50
CA SER A 74 -5.23 -11.29 10.59
C SER A 74 -5.64 -9.81 10.67
N SER A 75 -6.92 -9.58 10.84
CA SER A 75 -7.47 -8.24 11.03
C SER A 75 -7.19 -7.67 12.44
N GLY A 76 -6.74 -8.52 13.36
CA GLY A 76 -6.62 -8.16 14.78
C GLY A 76 -7.95 -8.15 15.53
N ILE A 77 -9.03 -8.54 14.89
CA ILE A 77 -10.37 -8.63 15.49
C ILE A 77 -10.88 -10.06 15.34
N GLY A 78 -11.01 -10.75 16.45
CA GLY A 78 -11.44 -12.14 16.46
C GLY A 78 -10.54 -13.03 15.61
N SER A 79 -11.14 -13.98 14.91
CA SER A 79 -10.44 -14.88 13.98
C SER A 79 -10.57 -14.44 12.52
N MET A 80 -10.89 -13.19 12.27
CA MET A 80 -11.11 -12.67 10.92
C MET A 80 -9.78 -12.31 10.24
N ASN A 81 -9.72 -12.58 8.96
CA ASN A 81 -8.59 -12.17 8.11
C ASN A 81 -9.04 -11.12 7.09
N ASN A 82 -8.11 -10.27 6.71
CA ASN A 82 -8.25 -9.46 5.51
C ASN A 82 -7.46 -10.09 4.37
N TYR A 83 -8.01 -10.01 3.19
CA TYR A 83 -7.38 -10.46 1.94
C TYR A 83 -6.95 -9.25 1.14
N TYR A 84 -5.70 -9.23 0.74
CA TYR A 84 -5.05 -8.10 0.06
C TYR A 84 -4.76 -8.43 -1.38
N THR A 85 -5.10 -7.50 -2.27
CA THR A 85 -4.73 -7.53 -3.69
C THR A 85 -3.79 -6.38 -3.98
N TRP A 86 -2.56 -6.71 -4.36
CA TRP A 86 -1.48 -5.76 -4.61
C TRP A 86 -1.41 -5.40 -6.08
N GLY A 87 -1.64 -4.14 -6.39
CA GLY A 87 -1.48 -3.59 -7.73
C GLY A 87 -0.14 -2.86 -7.94
N ASP A 88 0.05 -2.31 -9.12
CA ASP A 88 1.26 -1.53 -9.45
C ASP A 88 1.21 -0.10 -8.90
N SER A 89 0.04 0.38 -8.49
CA SER A 89 -0.15 1.76 -8.00
C SER A 89 -0.97 1.85 -6.72
N GLY A 90 -1.47 0.73 -6.21
CA GLY A 90 -2.34 0.72 -5.05
C GLY A 90 -2.53 -0.67 -4.46
N VAL A 91 -3.32 -0.75 -3.42
CA VAL A 91 -3.71 -2.00 -2.78
C VAL A 91 -5.19 -1.97 -2.41
N ASN A 92 -5.84 -3.11 -2.57
CA ASN A 92 -7.22 -3.32 -2.15
C ASN A 92 -7.25 -4.39 -1.08
N TRP A 93 -8.20 -4.30 -0.15
CA TRP A 93 -8.43 -5.38 0.80
C TRP A 93 -9.89 -5.52 1.17
N VAL A 94 -10.25 -6.74 1.51
CA VAL A 94 -11.58 -7.12 1.99
C VAL A 94 -11.43 -8.01 3.20
N SER A 95 -12.34 -7.88 4.16
CA SER A 95 -12.40 -8.87 5.24
C SER A 95 -12.99 -10.18 4.72
N GLN A 96 -12.53 -11.27 5.30
CA GLN A 96 -13.11 -12.57 5.03
C GLN A 96 -14.55 -12.60 5.53
N THR A 97 -15.35 -12.99 4.69
CA THR A 97 -16.48 -13.77 4.59
C THR A 97 -17.54 -13.13 3.89
N LEU A 98 -17.76 -13.75 3.46
CA LEU A 98 -18.56 -14.65 2.82
C LEU A 98 -20.03 -14.24 2.70
N ASP A 99 -20.72 -13.85 3.63
CA ASP A 99 -22.15 -13.90 3.54
C ASP A 99 -22.91 -12.84 4.28
N SER A 100 -22.29 -11.74 4.63
CA SER A 100 -23.09 -10.84 5.40
C SER A 100 -23.02 -9.40 4.99
N ASP A 101 -24.11 -8.96 4.48
CA ASP A 101 -24.55 -7.57 4.54
C ASP A 101 -24.72 -7.08 6.00
N SER A 102 -24.47 -7.90 6.99
CA SER A 102 -24.57 -7.56 8.40
C SER A 102 -23.33 -6.88 8.95
N GLY A 103 -22.94 -5.94 8.28
CA GLY A 103 -21.87 -5.04 8.28
C GLY A 103 -21.05 -4.68 9.52
N GLY A 104 -21.58 -4.62 10.69
CA GLY A 104 -20.89 -3.98 11.81
C GLY A 104 -19.56 -4.61 12.23
N TYR A 105 -19.54 -5.90 12.46
CA TYR A 105 -18.35 -6.63 12.87
C TYR A 105 -17.34 -6.78 11.71
N MET A 106 -17.86 -7.05 10.55
CA MET A 106 -17.05 -7.21 9.33
C MET A 106 -16.38 -5.92 8.91
N ALA A 107 -17.10 -4.82 8.99
CA ALA A 107 -16.55 -3.50 8.70
C ALA A 107 -15.40 -3.16 9.67
N SER A 108 -15.52 -3.50 10.94
CA SER A 108 -14.44 -3.29 11.90
C SER A 108 -13.23 -4.16 11.57
N SER A 109 -13.41 -5.41 11.19
CA SER A 109 -12.29 -6.26 10.78
C SER A 109 -11.61 -5.78 9.51
N GLN A 110 -12.36 -5.14 8.60
CA GLN A 110 -11.83 -4.57 7.36
C GLN A 110 -11.17 -3.19 7.54
N PHE A 111 -11.05 -2.67 8.75
CA PHE A 111 -10.60 -1.30 9.02
C PHE A 111 -11.53 -0.27 8.39
N ASN A 112 -12.85 -0.48 8.54
CA ASN A 112 -13.85 0.35 7.89
C ASN A 112 -15.09 0.62 8.74
N SER A 113 -14.98 0.58 10.08
CA SER A 113 -16.09 0.89 10.98
C SER A 113 -16.64 2.28 10.71
N SER A 114 -17.96 2.40 10.66
CA SER A 114 -18.64 3.66 10.35
C SER A 114 -18.17 4.80 11.26
N GLY A 115 -17.77 5.90 10.65
CA GLY A 115 -17.39 7.11 11.36
C GLY A 115 -16.05 7.04 12.11
N LYS A 116 -15.33 5.92 12.05
CA LYS A 116 -13.99 5.82 12.64
C LYS A 116 -12.94 6.32 11.67
N GLU A 117 -11.95 7.02 12.19
CA GLU A 117 -10.82 7.48 11.40
C GLU A 117 -9.69 6.45 11.39
N TYR A 118 -9.15 6.21 10.21
CA TYR A 118 -8.03 5.31 9.97
C TYR A 118 -6.90 6.06 9.31
N CYS A 119 -5.68 5.68 9.65
CA CYS A 119 -4.47 6.21 9.07
C CYS A 119 -3.72 5.09 8.34
N TYR A 120 -3.06 5.43 7.26
CA TYR A 120 -2.19 4.51 6.54
C TYR A 120 -0.83 5.14 6.26
N LEU A 121 0.20 4.32 6.35
CA LEU A 121 1.53 4.62 5.84
C LEU A 121 1.89 3.54 4.82
N VAL A 122 2.28 3.97 3.64
CA VAL A 122 2.70 3.07 2.57
C VAL A 122 4.13 3.38 2.17
N LEU A 123 4.93 2.34 2.07
CA LEU A 123 6.26 2.38 1.50
C LEU A 123 6.28 1.57 0.21
N GLY A 124 7.02 2.03 -0.77
CA GLY A 124 7.09 1.33 -2.05
C GLY A 124 8.13 1.90 -2.99
N TYR A 125 8.01 1.54 -4.26
CA TYR A 125 8.95 1.88 -5.33
C TYR A 125 8.18 2.21 -6.60
N ASP A 126 8.85 2.85 -7.55
CA ASP A 126 8.27 3.00 -8.88
C ASP A 126 8.04 1.62 -9.51
N ALA A 127 6.88 1.45 -10.14
CA ALA A 127 6.47 0.16 -10.71
C ALA A 127 7.48 -0.36 -11.75
N ASP A 128 8.04 0.53 -12.55
CA ASP A 128 9.04 0.17 -13.57
C ASP A 128 10.32 -0.40 -12.94
N TRP A 129 10.75 0.14 -11.82
CA TRP A 129 11.91 -0.40 -11.12
C TRP A 129 11.68 -1.82 -10.63
N ILE A 130 10.51 -2.12 -10.09
CA ILE A 130 10.16 -3.46 -9.63
C ILE A 130 10.14 -4.45 -10.78
N LYS A 131 9.54 -4.06 -11.91
CA LYS A 131 9.52 -4.88 -13.12
C LYS A 131 10.92 -5.18 -13.64
N GLN A 132 11.80 -4.18 -13.65
CA GLN A 132 13.19 -4.35 -14.06
C GLN A 132 13.97 -5.31 -13.14
N LYS A 133 13.65 -5.33 -11.85
CA LYS A 133 14.33 -6.21 -10.88
C LYS A 133 13.87 -7.66 -10.95
N THR A 134 12.64 -7.90 -11.34
CA THR A 134 12.10 -9.28 -11.37
C THR A 134 12.34 -9.99 -12.71
N ALA A 135 12.35 -9.26 -13.82
CA ALA A 135 12.46 -9.88 -15.15
C ALA A 135 13.88 -10.43 -15.49
N PRO A 136 14.98 -9.69 -15.26
CA PRO A 136 16.29 -10.13 -15.76
C PRO A 136 16.93 -11.28 -14.98
N SER A 137 16.60 -11.45 -13.70
CA SER A 137 17.25 -12.45 -12.86
C SER A 137 16.94 -13.90 -13.27
N LEU A 138 15.79 -14.12 -13.89
CA LEU A 138 15.38 -15.44 -14.33
C LEU A 138 16.10 -15.89 -15.63
N SER A 139 16.34 -14.96 -16.55
CA SER A 139 17.03 -15.25 -17.80
C SER A 139 18.54 -15.40 -17.65
N ALA A 140 19.16 -14.75 -16.68
CA ALA A 140 20.60 -14.80 -16.45
C ALA A 140 21.09 -16.13 -15.86
N ARG A 141 20.19 -17.00 -15.41
CA ARG A 141 20.50 -18.29 -14.80
C ARG A 141 20.18 -19.51 -15.67
N GLY A 142 19.63 -19.25 -16.80
CA GLY A 142 19.26 -20.29 -17.76
C GLY A 142 20.44 -21.04 -18.39
#